data_37f6594310709f24f55f48f4c6a39d0b
#
_entry.id   37f6594310709f24f55f48f4c6a39d0b
#
_cell.length_a   1.000
_cell.length_b   1.000
_cell.length_c   1.000
_cell.angle_alpha   90.00
_cell.angle_beta   90.00
_cell.angle_gamma   90.00
#
_symmetry.space_group_name_H-M   'P 1'
#
loop_
_entity.id
_entity.type
_entity.pdbx_description
1 polymer ?
#
loop_
_entity_poly.entity_id
_entity_poly.type
_entity_poly.pdbx_seq_one_letter_code
_entity_poly.pdbx_strand_id
1 'polypeptide(L)'
;MTSTDQQFSQIAEEAGIEGGADALRDIFRRVQATPKGTDPDAWVALAAPSASAELQARLVAACEAAQAEELPYDPARLTALKDNLETQSIQGFLVPQADAHQGEYIASAGQRLHWLTGFAGSAGTALMFKGRTILFVDGRYTLQAAMQFEGSAVEVRHFMEPPLAEWLVEAASDSDRIGYDPAL
;
A
#
# COMPACT_ATOMS: atom_id res chain seq x y z
N MET A 1 -4.72 15.51 12.32
CA MET A 1 -4.21 16.04 11.04
C MET A 1 -2.82 16.58 11.30
N THR A 2 -1.81 16.07 10.63
CA THR A 2 -0.44 16.60 10.69
C THR A 2 -0.37 17.93 9.94
N SER A 3 0.71 18.73 10.18
CA SER A 3 0.96 19.98 9.44
C SER A 3 0.99 19.74 7.92
N THR A 4 1.50 18.61 7.51
CA THR A 4 1.62 18.17 6.11
C THR A 4 0.27 17.85 5.50
N ASP A 5 -0.65 17.20 6.24
CA ASP A 5 -2.01 16.96 5.76
C ASP A 5 -2.77 18.26 5.46
N GLN A 6 -2.56 19.30 6.28
CA GLN A 6 -3.19 20.60 6.06
C GLN A 6 -2.63 21.30 4.83
N GLN A 7 -1.30 21.28 4.65
CA GLN A 7 -0.64 21.84 3.48
C GLN A 7 -1.04 21.12 2.20
N PHE A 8 -1.15 19.79 2.25
CA PHE A 8 -1.57 18.98 1.12
C PHE A 8 -3.02 19.26 0.70
N SER A 9 -3.92 19.39 1.69
CA SER A 9 -5.32 19.76 1.44
C SER A 9 -5.45 21.14 0.86
N GLN A 10 -4.70 22.12 1.37
CA GLN A 10 -4.71 23.48 0.87
C GLN A 10 -4.21 23.56 -0.58
N ILE A 11 -3.13 22.87 -0.91
CA ILE A 11 -2.57 22.87 -2.27
C ILE A 11 -3.53 22.22 -3.28
N ALA A 12 -4.20 21.13 -2.90
CA ALA A 12 -5.18 20.47 -3.74
C ALA A 12 -6.39 21.39 -4.04
N GLU A 13 -6.83 22.16 -3.05
CA GLU A 13 -7.91 23.15 -3.19
C GLU A 13 -7.48 24.33 -4.06
N GLU A 14 -6.28 24.91 -3.83
CA GLU A 14 -5.71 25.99 -4.66
C GLU A 14 -5.59 25.57 -6.13
N ALA A 15 -5.29 24.32 -6.39
CA ALA A 15 -5.15 23.76 -7.75
C ALA A 15 -6.48 23.37 -8.39
N GLY A 16 -7.59 23.43 -7.67
CA GLY A 16 -8.92 23.07 -8.17
C GLY A 16 -9.09 21.58 -8.41
N ILE A 17 -8.38 20.72 -7.66
CA ILE A 17 -8.52 19.28 -7.78
C ILE A 17 -9.88 18.85 -7.22
N GLU A 18 -10.77 18.36 -8.09
CA GLU A 18 -12.06 17.81 -7.68
C GLU A 18 -11.85 16.59 -6.78
N GLY A 19 -12.44 16.60 -5.58
CA GLY A 19 -12.21 15.57 -4.56
C GLY A 19 -11.06 15.87 -3.60
N GLY A 20 -10.37 17.01 -3.77
CA GLY A 20 -9.39 17.54 -2.81
C GLY A 20 -8.14 16.66 -2.64
N ALA A 21 -7.65 16.60 -1.40
CA ALA A 21 -6.42 15.89 -1.03
C ALA A 21 -6.44 14.40 -1.36
N ASP A 22 -7.57 13.74 -1.17
CA ASP A 22 -7.67 12.29 -1.40
C ASP A 22 -7.62 11.96 -2.88
N ALA A 23 -8.30 12.74 -3.71
CA ALA A 23 -8.23 12.61 -5.17
C ALA A 23 -6.80 12.88 -5.69
N LEU A 24 -6.12 13.89 -5.16
CA LEU A 24 -4.75 14.20 -5.54
C LEU A 24 -3.79 13.07 -5.15
N ARG A 25 -3.92 12.49 -3.95
CA ARG A 25 -3.13 11.32 -3.53
C ARG A 25 -3.36 10.12 -4.44
N ASP A 26 -4.60 9.88 -4.83
CA ASP A 26 -4.96 8.77 -5.71
C ASP A 26 -4.38 8.96 -7.13
N ILE A 27 -4.51 10.15 -7.70
CA ILE A 27 -3.90 10.51 -8.98
C ILE A 27 -2.39 10.26 -8.92
N PHE A 28 -1.72 10.75 -7.89
CA PHE A 28 -0.27 10.61 -7.74
C PHE A 28 0.16 9.14 -7.60
N ARG A 29 -0.54 8.32 -6.81
CA ARG A 29 -0.28 6.88 -6.71
C ARG A 29 -0.39 6.18 -8.06
N ARG A 30 -1.42 6.49 -8.84
CA ARG A 30 -1.58 5.92 -10.20
C ARG A 30 -0.44 6.31 -11.12
N VAL A 31 0.02 7.56 -11.03
CA VAL A 31 1.17 8.05 -11.80
C VAL A 31 2.43 7.30 -11.42
N GLN A 32 2.68 7.08 -10.12
CA GLN A 32 3.85 6.32 -9.66
C GLN A 32 3.83 4.85 -10.09
N ALA A 33 2.65 4.25 -10.24
CA ALA A 33 2.48 2.89 -10.74
C ALA A 33 2.64 2.77 -12.27
N THR A 34 2.75 3.89 -12.99
CA THR A 34 2.89 3.91 -14.45
C THR A 34 4.37 4.00 -14.84
N PRO A 35 4.81 3.33 -15.93
CA PRO A 35 6.18 3.48 -16.41
C PRO A 35 6.51 4.96 -16.67
N LYS A 36 7.64 5.41 -16.12
CA LYS A 36 8.07 6.81 -16.28
C LYS A 36 8.31 7.11 -17.76
N GLY A 37 7.58 8.10 -18.28
CA GLY A 37 7.82 8.68 -19.60
C GLY A 37 9.05 9.59 -19.61
N THR A 38 9.22 10.34 -20.71
CA THR A 38 10.31 11.33 -20.85
C THR A 38 10.13 12.54 -19.94
N ASP A 39 8.90 12.81 -19.49
CA ASP A 39 8.56 13.85 -18.53
C ASP A 39 7.75 13.22 -17.38
N PRO A 40 8.40 12.96 -16.23
CA PRO A 40 7.75 12.32 -15.08
C PRO A 40 6.65 13.17 -14.45
N ASP A 41 6.64 14.49 -14.70
CA ASP A 41 5.72 15.44 -14.09
C ASP A 41 4.59 15.87 -15.03
N ALA A 42 4.53 15.36 -16.26
CA ALA A 42 3.49 15.68 -17.24
C ALA A 42 2.05 15.45 -16.72
N TRP A 43 1.87 14.54 -15.76
CA TRP A 43 0.59 14.25 -15.15
C TRP A 43 -0.04 15.47 -14.44
N VAL A 44 0.78 16.36 -13.88
CA VAL A 44 0.28 17.49 -13.11
C VAL A 44 -0.44 18.50 -14.00
N ALA A 45 0.00 18.65 -15.24
CA ALA A 45 -0.68 19.49 -16.24
C ALA A 45 -2.06 18.91 -16.63
N LEU A 46 -2.23 17.58 -16.55
CA LEU A 46 -3.52 16.92 -16.76
C LEU A 46 -4.44 17.01 -15.55
N ALA A 47 -3.88 16.87 -14.35
CA ALA A 47 -4.64 16.93 -13.09
C ALA A 47 -5.09 18.36 -12.72
N ALA A 48 -4.26 19.35 -13.03
CA ALA A 48 -4.48 20.76 -12.72
C ALA A 48 -4.18 21.68 -13.93
N PRO A 49 -4.94 21.59 -15.03
CA PRO A 49 -4.63 22.28 -16.28
C PRO A 49 -4.73 23.81 -16.17
N SER A 50 -5.48 24.32 -15.20
CA SER A 50 -5.63 25.75 -14.95
C SER A 50 -4.65 26.31 -13.93
N ALA A 51 -3.81 25.47 -13.31
CA ALA A 51 -2.83 25.89 -12.34
C ALA A 51 -1.62 26.56 -13.01
N SER A 52 -1.06 27.60 -12.37
CA SER A 52 0.20 28.19 -12.83
C SER A 52 1.36 27.18 -12.73
N ALA A 53 2.42 27.39 -13.51
CA ALA A 53 3.61 26.53 -13.45
C ALA A 53 4.21 26.46 -12.03
N GLU A 54 4.15 27.56 -11.27
CA GLU A 54 4.59 27.59 -9.86
C GLU A 54 3.71 26.69 -8.98
N LEU A 55 2.39 26.75 -9.16
CA LEU A 55 1.46 25.91 -8.40
C LEU A 55 1.60 24.44 -8.79
N GLN A 56 1.82 24.13 -10.07
CA GLN A 56 2.11 22.77 -10.53
C GLN A 56 3.38 22.20 -9.91
N ALA A 57 4.47 22.99 -9.84
CA ALA A 57 5.70 22.58 -9.15
C ALA A 57 5.49 22.34 -7.65
N ARG A 58 4.67 23.17 -6.99
CA ARG A 58 4.29 22.97 -5.57
C ARG A 58 3.44 21.71 -5.39
N LEU A 59 2.58 21.37 -6.33
CA LEU A 59 1.81 20.13 -6.31
C LEU A 59 2.73 18.91 -6.38
N VAL A 60 3.67 18.88 -7.32
CA VAL A 60 4.66 17.79 -7.43
C VAL A 60 5.43 17.66 -6.11
N ALA A 61 6.00 18.75 -5.61
CA ALA A 61 6.77 18.74 -4.37
C ALA A 61 5.93 18.28 -3.16
N ALA A 62 4.65 18.67 -3.08
CA ALA A 62 3.76 18.23 -2.01
C ALA A 62 3.43 16.75 -2.11
N CYS A 63 3.24 16.23 -3.33
CA CYS A 63 3.01 14.80 -3.55
C CYS A 63 4.26 13.97 -3.19
N GLU A 64 5.44 14.43 -3.57
CA GLU A 64 6.71 13.77 -3.21
C GLU A 64 6.95 13.80 -1.70
N ALA A 65 6.66 14.92 -1.04
CA ALA A 65 6.76 15.02 0.42
C ALA A 65 5.75 14.12 1.12
N ALA A 66 4.51 14.05 0.63
CA ALA A 66 3.48 13.16 1.16
C ALA A 66 3.86 11.68 0.97
N GLN A 67 4.51 11.33 -0.14
CA GLN A 67 5.03 9.99 -0.36
C GLN A 67 6.19 9.66 0.60
N ALA A 68 7.04 10.63 0.90
CA ALA A 68 8.13 10.44 1.89
C ALA A 68 7.58 10.24 3.33
N GLU A 69 6.37 10.72 3.61
CA GLU A 69 5.62 10.46 4.85
C GLU A 69 4.74 9.20 4.77
N GLU A 70 4.57 8.60 3.59
CA GLU A 70 3.92 7.28 3.48
C GLU A 70 4.70 6.32 4.38
N LEU A 71 3.96 5.67 5.28
CA LEU A 71 4.48 4.83 6.34
C LEU A 71 5.58 3.92 5.82
N PRO A 72 6.86 4.17 6.15
CA PRO A 72 7.93 3.32 5.67
C PRO A 72 7.73 1.90 6.21
N TYR A 73 8.30 0.93 5.53
CA TYR A 73 8.43 -0.41 6.07
C TYR A 73 9.02 -0.33 7.50
N ASP A 74 8.23 -0.81 8.47
CA ASP A 74 8.65 -0.85 9.87
C ASP A 74 8.62 -2.31 10.36
N PRO A 75 9.76 -2.96 10.49
CA PRO A 75 9.84 -4.34 10.94
C PRO A 75 9.26 -4.56 12.35
N ALA A 76 9.16 -3.52 13.18
CA ALA A 76 8.56 -3.63 14.50
C ALA A 76 7.08 -4.01 14.45
N ARG A 77 6.34 -3.55 13.43
CA ARG A 77 4.92 -3.91 13.23
C ARG A 77 4.75 -5.40 12.92
N LEU A 78 5.61 -5.93 12.07
CA LEU A 78 5.61 -7.36 11.75
C LEU A 78 6.00 -8.21 12.98
N THR A 79 6.98 -7.75 13.74
CA THR A 79 7.38 -8.41 14.99
C THR A 79 6.22 -8.42 15.99
N ALA A 80 5.55 -7.30 16.21
CA ALA A 80 4.41 -7.21 17.10
C ALA A 80 3.24 -8.12 16.67
N LEU A 81 2.97 -8.23 15.37
CA LEU A 81 1.97 -9.16 14.86
C LEU A 81 2.38 -10.60 15.14
N LYS A 82 3.63 -10.98 14.85
CA LYS A 82 4.17 -12.32 15.12
C LYS A 82 4.01 -12.71 16.58
N ASP A 83 4.45 -11.85 17.51
CA ASP A 83 4.38 -12.10 18.94
C ASP A 83 2.93 -12.30 19.41
N ASN A 84 2.01 -11.53 18.84
CA ASN A 84 0.58 -11.64 19.11
C ASN A 84 0.01 -12.99 18.64
N LEU A 85 0.36 -13.42 17.44
CA LEU A 85 -0.07 -14.71 16.88
C LEU A 85 0.49 -15.90 17.70
N GLU A 86 1.75 -15.83 18.10
CA GLU A 86 2.38 -16.83 18.96
C GLU A 86 1.63 -16.94 20.31
N THR A 87 1.32 -15.81 20.94
CA THR A 87 0.56 -15.77 22.21
C THR A 87 -0.82 -16.41 22.07
N GLN A 88 -1.47 -16.27 20.93
CA GLN A 88 -2.79 -16.85 20.66
C GLN A 88 -2.74 -18.26 20.06
N SER A 89 -1.53 -18.82 19.86
CA SER A 89 -1.32 -20.10 19.19
C SER A 89 -1.97 -20.14 17.80
N ILE A 90 -1.84 -19.06 17.02
CA ILE A 90 -2.26 -18.94 15.63
C ILE A 90 -1.00 -19.00 14.76
N GLN A 91 -0.96 -19.91 13.79
CA GLN A 91 0.23 -20.15 12.96
C GLN A 91 0.29 -19.21 11.74
N GLY A 92 -0.85 -18.68 11.30
CA GLY A 92 -0.89 -17.73 10.19
C GLY A 92 -1.98 -16.69 10.34
N PHE A 93 -1.79 -15.54 9.69
CA PHE A 93 -2.79 -14.47 9.62
C PHE A 93 -2.76 -13.78 8.27
N LEU A 94 -3.93 -13.58 7.68
CA LEU A 94 -4.12 -12.93 6.38
C LEU A 94 -4.48 -11.46 6.58
N VAL A 95 -3.77 -10.58 5.87
CA VAL A 95 -4.05 -9.14 5.81
C VAL A 95 -4.17 -8.73 4.34
N PRO A 96 -5.38 -8.75 3.78
CA PRO A 96 -5.60 -8.34 2.39
C PRO A 96 -5.66 -6.82 2.25
N GLN A 97 -5.45 -6.34 1.02
CA GLN A 97 -5.80 -4.97 0.61
C GLN A 97 -7.31 -4.92 0.37
N ALA A 98 -8.06 -4.87 1.46
CA ALA A 98 -9.52 -4.82 1.46
C ALA A 98 -10.03 -4.10 2.71
N ASP A 99 -11.25 -3.58 2.64
CA ASP A 99 -12.02 -3.09 3.78
C ASP A 99 -13.39 -3.79 3.86
N ALA A 100 -14.19 -3.46 4.86
CA ALA A 100 -15.51 -4.05 5.06
C ALA A 100 -16.50 -3.81 3.90
N HIS A 101 -16.21 -2.87 3.02
CA HIS A 101 -17.03 -2.55 1.84
C HIS A 101 -16.52 -3.23 0.58
N GLN A 102 -15.32 -3.82 0.62
CA GLN A 102 -14.63 -4.44 -0.52
C GLN A 102 -14.56 -3.53 -1.75
N GLY A 103 -14.46 -2.22 -1.50
CA GLY A 103 -14.33 -1.20 -2.53
C GLY A 103 -12.91 -1.15 -3.11
N GLU A 104 -12.81 -0.62 -4.32
CA GLU A 104 -11.51 -0.36 -4.96
C GLU A 104 -10.70 0.71 -4.18
N TYR A 105 -11.39 1.64 -3.55
CA TYR A 105 -10.80 2.74 -2.78
C TYR A 105 -11.01 2.52 -1.30
N ILE A 106 -9.93 2.19 -0.61
CA ILE A 106 -9.94 1.92 0.82
C ILE A 106 -9.60 3.20 1.58
N ALA A 107 -10.47 3.60 2.51
CA ALA A 107 -10.19 4.74 3.39
C ALA A 107 -8.88 4.53 4.17
N SER A 108 -8.17 5.62 4.51
CA SER A 108 -6.87 5.54 5.19
C SER A 108 -6.91 4.69 6.47
N ALA A 109 -8.00 4.75 7.24
CA ALA A 109 -8.20 3.93 8.44
C ALA A 109 -8.35 2.41 8.14
N GLY A 110 -8.71 2.04 6.90
CA GLY A 110 -8.87 0.65 6.45
C GLY A 110 -7.62 0.09 5.78
N GLN A 111 -6.58 0.88 5.50
CA GLN A 111 -5.38 0.47 4.77
C GLN A 111 -4.42 -0.38 5.64
N ARG A 112 -4.91 -1.51 6.11
CA ARG A 112 -4.19 -2.39 7.06
C ARG A 112 -2.94 -3.01 6.44
N LEU A 113 -3.01 -3.43 5.17
CA LEU A 113 -1.87 -3.98 4.44
C LEU A 113 -0.75 -2.95 4.35
N HIS A 114 -1.09 -1.72 3.93
CA HIS A 114 -0.14 -0.61 3.86
C HIS A 114 0.45 -0.29 5.24
N TRP A 115 -0.39 -0.17 6.28
CA TRP A 115 0.09 0.07 7.64
C TRP A 115 1.06 -1.02 8.12
N LEU A 116 0.74 -2.29 7.86
CA LEU A 116 1.54 -3.42 8.34
C LEU A 116 2.88 -3.53 7.60
N THR A 117 2.86 -3.38 6.28
CA THR A 117 4.00 -3.70 5.42
C THR A 117 4.66 -2.49 4.77
N GLY A 118 4.02 -1.33 4.75
CA GLY A 118 4.42 -0.18 3.93
C GLY A 118 4.10 -0.35 2.44
N PHE A 119 3.52 -1.47 2.01
CA PHE A 119 3.20 -1.69 0.60
C PHE A 119 2.06 -0.79 0.14
N ALA A 120 2.33 0.08 -0.85
CA ALA A 120 1.40 1.10 -1.34
C ALA A 120 0.61 0.68 -2.59
N GLY A 121 0.74 -0.57 -3.05
CA GLY A 121 -0.02 -1.07 -4.21
C GLY A 121 -1.50 -1.27 -3.89
N SER A 122 -2.36 -1.12 -4.89
CA SER A 122 -3.82 -1.26 -4.73
C SER A 122 -4.32 -2.71 -4.72
N ALA A 123 -3.45 -3.70 -4.94
CA ALA A 123 -3.80 -5.11 -4.90
C ALA A 123 -2.67 -5.93 -4.28
N GLY A 124 -2.98 -6.63 -3.22
CA GLY A 124 -2.03 -7.47 -2.50
C GLY A 124 -2.64 -8.11 -1.27
N THR A 125 -1.96 -9.10 -0.74
CA THR A 125 -2.30 -9.75 0.53
C THR A 125 -1.01 -10.14 1.25
N ALA A 126 -0.84 -9.68 2.47
CA ALA A 126 0.21 -10.19 3.34
C ALA A 126 -0.28 -11.44 4.08
N LEU A 127 0.57 -12.44 4.12
CA LEU A 127 0.41 -13.62 4.94
C LEU A 127 1.58 -13.67 5.94
N MET A 128 1.28 -13.52 7.21
CA MET A 128 2.20 -13.95 8.26
C MET A 128 1.98 -15.45 8.50
N PHE A 129 3.00 -16.26 8.31
CA PHE A 129 2.88 -17.72 8.49
C PHE A 129 4.13 -18.33 9.09
N LYS A 130 4.00 -18.94 10.27
CA LYS A 130 5.12 -19.57 11.01
C LYS A 130 6.34 -18.64 11.12
N GLY A 131 6.08 -17.37 11.44
CA GLY A 131 7.11 -16.35 11.62
C GLY A 131 7.69 -15.75 10.32
N ARG A 132 7.24 -16.20 9.15
CA ARG A 132 7.58 -15.61 7.84
C ARG A 132 6.52 -14.60 7.45
N THR A 133 6.93 -13.53 6.80
CA THR A 133 6.02 -12.57 6.16
C THR A 133 6.11 -12.70 4.66
N ILE A 134 5.01 -13.01 4.01
CA ILE A 134 4.92 -13.22 2.58
C ILE A 134 3.89 -12.24 2.02
N LEU A 135 4.31 -11.43 1.06
CA LEU A 135 3.45 -10.49 0.36
C LEU A 135 3.13 -11.02 -1.03
N PHE A 136 1.88 -11.39 -1.24
CA PHE A 136 1.36 -11.78 -2.54
C PHE A 136 0.86 -10.53 -3.27
N VAL A 137 1.35 -10.31 -4.48
CA VAL A 137 0.97 -9.17 -5.33
C VAL A 137 0.58 -9.64 -6.72
N ASP A 138 -0.26 -8.88 -7.43
CA ASP A 138 -0.54 -9.17 -8.83
C ASP A 138 0.60 -8.67 -9.74
N GLY A 139 0.54 -9.02 -11.03
CA GLY A 139 1.60 -8.73 -11.99
C GLY A 139 1.93 -7.25 -12.16
N ARG A 140 1.00 -6.35 -11.82
CA ARG A 140 1.21 -4.89 -11.88
C ARG A 140 2.21 -4.40 -10.83
N TYR A 141 2.33 -5.12 -9.72
CA TYR A 141 3.10 -4.71 -8.55
C TYR A 141 4.33 -5.56 -8.27
N THR A 142 4.64 -6.58 -9.06
CA THR A 142 5.77 -7.47 -8.81
C THR A 142 7.10 -6.75 -8.77
N LEU A 143 7.35 -5.85 -9.73
CA LEU A 143 8.60 -5.09 -9.77
C LEU A 143 8.68 -4.07 -8.62
N GLN A 144 7.59 -3.34 -8.37
CA GLN A 144 7.52 -2.37 -7.28
C GLN A 144 7.77 -3.06 -5.93
N ALA A 145 7.07 -4.16 -5.65
CA ALA A 145 7.23 -4.89 -4.40
C ALA A 145 8.64 -5.48 -4.26
N ALA A 146 9.21 -6.03 -5.32
CA ALA A 146 10.58 -6.56 -5.30
C ALA A 146 11.60 -5.47 -4.93
N MET A 147 11.46 -4.27 -5.50
CA MET A 147 12.35 -3.14 -5.18
C MET A 147 12.11 -2.60 -3.76
N GLN A 148 10.84 -2.49 -3.35
CA GLN A 148 10.47 -1.93 -2.04
C GLN A 148 10.94 -2.81 -0.88
N PHE A 149 10.93 -4.13 -1.06
CA PHE A 149 11.29 -5.10 -0.02
C PHE A 149 12.67 -5.72 -0.20
N GLU A 150 13.49 -5.19 -1.11
CA GLU A 150 14.87 -5.66 -1.30
C GLU A 150 15.66 -5.56 0.03
N GLY A 151 16.27 -6.66 0.44
CA GLY A 151 17.02 -6.74 1.71
C GLY A 151 16.16 -6.76 2.98
N SER A 152 14.83 -6.77 2.87
CA SER A 152 13.92 -6.90 4.01
C SER A 152 13.61 -8.37 4.35
N ALA A 153 12.90 -8.60 5.47
CA ALA A 153 12.40 -9.92 5.85
C ALA A 153 11.08 -10.31 5.16
N VAL A 154 10.58 -9.49 4.22
CA VAL A 154 9.34 -9.75 3.50
C VAL A 154 9.64 -10.51 2.20
N GLU A 155 9.06 -11.68 2.06
CA GLU A 155 9.13 -12.47 0.83
C GLU A 155 8.02 -12.01 -0.13
N VAL A 156 8.39 -11.59 -1.33
CA VAL A 156 7.42 -11.18 -2.36
C VAL A 156 7.11 -12.35 -3.28
N ARG A 157 5.82 -12.60 -3.54
CA ARG A 157 5.33 -13.63 -4.45
C ARG A 157 4.28 -13.08 -5.42
N HIS A 158 4.24 -13.67 -6.60
CA HIS A 158 3.15 -13.44 -7.53
C HIS A 158 1.87 -14.12 -7.04
N PHE A 159 0.72 -13.44 -7.16
CA PHE A 159 -0.56 -13.91 -6.63
C PHE A 159 -1.06 -15.23 -7.25
N MET A 160 -0.61 -15.56 -8.45
CA MET A 160 -1.05 -16.73 -9.23
C MET A 160 0.02 -17.84 -9.39
N GLU A 161 1.21 -17.71 -8.75
CA GLU A 161 2.33 -18.61 -9.04
C GLU A 161 3.08 -19.10 -7.77
N PRO A 162 2.53 -20.08 -7.03
CA PRO A 162 1.17 -20.61 -7.04
C PRO A 162 0.18 -19.64 -6.40
N PRO A 163 -1.13 -19.79 -6.64
CA PRO A 163 -2.16 -19.06 -5.90
C PRO A 163 -2.00 -19.21 -4.39
N LEU A 164 -2.34 -18.17 -3.63
CA LEU A 164 -2.21 -18.16 -2.16
C LEU A 164 -2.84 -19.41 -1.51
N ALA A 165 -4.01 -19.82 -1.99
CA ALA A 165 -4.70 -20.99 -1.44
C ALA A 165 -3.92 -22.29 -1.67
N GLU A 166 -3.37 -22.49 -2.86
CA GLU A 166 -2.55 -23.65 -3.19
C GLU A 166 -1.25 -23.64 -2.38
N TRP A 167 -0.61 -22.48 -2.27
CA TRP A 167 0.58 -22.32 -1.43
C TRP A 167 0.30 -22.68 0.03
N LEU A 168 -0.86 -22.26 0.57
CA LEU A 168 -1.26 -22.59 1.94
C LEU A 168 -1.49 -24.09 2.13
N VAL A 169 -2.14 -24.75 1.16
CA VAL A 169 -2.37 -26.21 1.22
C VAL A 169 -1.04 -26.98 1.26
N GLU A 170 -0.03 -26.51 0.54
CA GLU A 170 1.30 -27.16 0.54
C GLU A 170 2.10 -26.85 1.82
N ALA A 171 1.98 -25.63 2.36
CA ALA A 171 2.81 -25.17 3.47
C ALA A 171 2.22 -25.47 4.85
N ALA A 172 0.90 -25.58 4.95
CA ALA A 172 0.19 -25.77 6.20
C ALA A 172 0.01 -27.27 6.54
N SER A 173 -0.10 -27.57 7.82
CA SER A 173 -0.52 -28.87 8.35
C SER A 173 -1.96 -28.78 8.88
N ASP A 174 -2.63 -29.92 9.06
CA ASP A 174 -4.00 -29.99 9.58
C ASP A 174 -4.17 -29.35 10.97
N SER A 175 -3.09 -29.20 11.72
CA SER A 175 -3.08 -28.57 13.05
C SER A 175 -2.87 -27.06 13.01
N ASP A 176 -2.49 -26.48 11.88
CA ASP A 176 -2.23 -25.04 11.76
C ASP A 176 -3.55 -24.26 11.71
N ARG A 177 -3.61 -23.17 12.48
CA ARG A 177 -4.73 -22.26 12.49
C ARG A 177 -4.36 -20.98 11.75
N ILE A 178 -5.14 -20.65 10.73
CA ILE A 178 -5.00 -19.43 9.95
C ILE A 178 -6.11 -18.46 10.32
N GLY A 179 -5.72 -17.31 10.86
CA GLY A 179 -6.64 -16.24 11.19
C GLY A 179 -6.86 -15.29 10.01
N TYR A 180 -7.99 -14.65 10.01
CA TYR A 180 -8.35 -13.55 9.12
C TYR A 180 -9.35 -12.63 9.81
N ASP A 181 -9.53 -11.42 9.30
CA ASP A 181 -10.57 -10.52 9.79
C ASP A 181 -11.92 -10.89 9.15
N PRO A 182 -12.92 -11.34 9.92
CA PRO A 182 -14.21 -11.75 9.37
C PRO A 182 -15.07 -10.58 8.85
N ALA A 183 -14.64 -9.35 9.06
CA ALA A 183 -15.31 -8.15 8.54
C ALA A 183 -14.85 -7.79 7.11
N LEU A 184 -13.92 -8.57 6.52
CA LEU A 184 -13.38 -8.36 5.17
C LEU A 184 -13.92 -9.35 4.17
#